data_5f3927ff4e9b3b03c22d0cbd2bcb4613
#
_entry.id   5f3927ff4e9b3b03c22d0cbd2bcb4613
#
_cell.length_a   1.000
_cell.length_b   1.000
_cell.length_c   1.000
_cell.angle_alpha   90.00
_cell.angle_beta   90.00
_cell.angle_gamma   90.00
#
_symmetry.space_group_name_H-M   'P 1'
#
loop_
_entity.id
_entity.type
_entity.pdbx_description
1 polymer ?
#
loop_
_entity_poly.entity_id
_entity_poly.type
_entity_poly.pdbx_seq_one_letter_code
_entity_poly.pdbx_strand_id
1 'polypeptide(L)'
;MLPWLILVLKLYQISKCLLVCFNLKDEENIGILLPSSNVCAIINLTLLTQKKVIVNLNYTSNTNSLQNCLENAGIKTILTSKKFIEKLNAREINFNAQIIQKFFYLEDLKITKFDKIRAFVKAMLPKILIEKLYFKKANLDDTAAIIYSSGSEGEPKGIVLTHKNLLTNIVQVSDLLGRENIQVMLSSLPVFHSFGLTLTTLYPLYSNLKSVFVADPTDGFTLGTMLQKHKAEVIFGTSTFFRLYTKNKKVTKEMFESIKYAVAGGEKLNLNTKNEFEAKFDKEILEGYGTTETSPVISVNLPNEIKDGKVQIFNKRGSVGMPLNGTIVKIVDPNTLKELEDYENGLILVGGHQVMKGYFNKTSDVLVEADGIKYYKTGDIGYLDQDYFIYITDRISRFAKLGGEMISLSMVENALHEVLCDDDIISVTNLKDDKKGEKIVLLYEGEKSIAKIRELVKNSHLNALMRPSVIHKVEKIPVLGTGKVNFKGVKDLALQLDRQD
;
A
#
# COMPACT_ATOMS: atom_id res chain seq x y z
N MET A 1 -1.86 2.86 -32.08
CA MET A 1 -1.76 4.32 -32.40
C MET A 1 -2.89 5.15 -31.80
N LEU A 2 -4.18 4.76 -31.97
CA LEU A 2 -5.35 5.51 -31.47
C LEU A 2 -5.38 5.71 -29.93
N PRO A 3 -5.14 4.69 -29.07
CA PRO A 3 -5.16 4.86 -27.62
C PRO A 3 -4.09 5.82 -27.10
N TRP A 4 -2.88 5.77 -27.65
CA TRP A 4 -1.78 6.68 -27.33
C TRP A 4 -2.13 8.13 -27.70
N LEU A 5 -2.69 8.33 -28.89
CA LEU A 5 -3.13 9.65 -29.36
C LEU A 5 -4.17 10.25 -28.42
N ILE A 6 -5.15 9.46 -27.98
CA ILE A 6 -6.19 9.89 -27.03
C ILE A 6 -5.58 10.25 -25.67
N LEU A 7 -4.61 9.46 -25.18
CA LEU A 7 -3.92 9.74 -23.94
C LEU A 7 -3.14 11.05 -24.02
N VAL A 8 -2.34 11.24 -25.07
CA VAL A 8 -1.55 12.46 -25.29
C VAL A 8 -2.47 13.69 -25.44
N LEU A 9 -3.59 13.54 -26.13
CA LEU A 9 -4.61 14.59 -26.25
C LEU A 9 -5.16 15.00 -24.89
N LYS A 10 -5.56 14.05 -24.07
CA LYS A 10 -6.09 14.31 -22.73
C LYS A 10 -5.03 14.92 -21.82
N LEU A 11 -3.81 14.40 -21.85
CA LEU A 11 -2.68 14.94 -21.07
C LEU A 11 -2.38 16.37 -21.46
N TYR A 12 -2.35 16.67 -22.78
CA TYR A 12 -2.10 18.03 -23.25
C TYR A 12 -3.23 19.00 -22.86
N GLN A 13 -4.49 18.60 -23.04
CA GLN A 13 -5.64 19.45 -22.66
C GLN A 13 -5.62 19.77 -21.18
N ILE A 14 -5.40 18.74 -20.33
CA ILE A 14 -5.39 18.91 -18.88
C ILE A 14 -4.16 19.72 -18.46
N SER A 15 -2.95 19.43 -18.98
CA SER A 15 -1.74 20.15 -18.61
C SER A 15 -1.83 21.63 -18.97
N LYS A 16 -2.37 21.98 -20.14
CA LYS A 16 -2.54 23.38 -20.54
C LYS A 16 -3.58 24.10 -19.66
N CYS A 17 -4.72 23.46 -19.41
CA CYS A 17 -5.74 24.03 -18.55
C CYS A 17 -5.24 24.20 -17.10
N LEU A 18 -4.58 23.20 -16.53
CA LEU A 18 -4.01 23.29 -15.18
C LEU A 18 -2.91 24.34 -15.08
N LEU A 19 -2.01 24.46 -16.07
CA LEU A 19 -0.89 25.40 -16.03
C LEU A 19 -1.28 26.85 -16.37
N VAL A 20 -2.22 27.03 -17.29
CA VAL A 20 -2.65 28.38 -17.76
C VAL A 20 -3.74 28.94 -16.86
N CYS A 21 -4.70 28.13 -16.41
CA CYS A 21 -5.84 28.61 -15.62
C CYS A 21 -5.49 28.82 -14.13
N PHE A 22 -4.42 28.19 -13.62
CA PHE A 22 -4.26 28.06 -12.16
C PHE A 22 -2.99 28.63 -11.57
N ASN A 23 -2.13 29.27 -12.34
CA ASN A 23 -0.86 29.78 -11.77
C ASN A 23 -0.03 28.70 -11.01
N LEU A 24 -0.26 27.40 -11.34
CA LEU A 24 0.53 26.29 -10.78
C LEU A 24 2.01 26.36 -11.14
N LYS A 25 2.41 27.41 -11.88
CA LYS A 25 3.82 27.63 -12.28
C LYS A 25 4.72 27.69 -11.05
N ASP A 26 4.24 28.34 -9.99
CA ASP A 26 5.04 28.63 -8.79
C ASP A 26 4.86 27.58 -7.67
N GLU A 27 4.00 26.57 -7.87
CA GLU A 27 3.83 25.47 -6.94
C GLU A 27 4.60 24.24 -7.41
N GLU A 28 5.43 23.68 -6.52
CA GLU A 28 6.16 22.43 -6.77
C GLU A 28 5.29 21.22 -6.42
N ASN A 29 4.72 21.22 -5.21
CA ASN A 29 3.92 20.12 -4.66
C ASN A 29 2.43 20.37 -4.89
N ILE A 30 1.76 19.46 -5.58
CA ILE A 30 0.34 19.57 -5.91
C ILE A 30 -0.45 18.46 -5.22
N GLY A 31 -1.45 18.87 -4.43
CA GLY A 31 -2.38 17.94 -3.77
C GLY A 31 -3.37 17.35 -4.77
N ILE A 32 -3.63 16.04 -4.65
CA ILE A 32 -4.64 15.33 -5.45
C ILE A 32 -5.57 14.60 -4.50
N LEU A 33 -6.86 14.93 -4.54
CA LEU A 33 -7.90 14.31 -3.73
C LEU A 33 -8.96 13.70 -4.66
N LEU A 34 -8.64 12.53 -5.21
CA LEU A 34 -9.46 11.83 -6.20
C LEU A 34 -9.48 10.32 -5.92
N PRO A 35 -10.56 9.61 -6.29
CA PRO A 35 -10.60 8.16 -6.24
C PRO A 35 -9.77 7.56 -7.39
N SER A 36 -9.45 6.27 -7.27
CA SER A 36 -8.86 5.49 -8.37
C SER A 36 -9.76 5.55 -9.60
N SER A 37 -9.29 6.22 -10.65
CA SER A 37 -10.07 6.50 -11.86
C SER A 37 -9.17 6.93 -13.02
N ASN A 38 -9.71 6.85 -14.23
CA ASN A 38 -9.03 7.38 -15.43
C ASN A 38 -8.61 8.86 -15.27
N VAL A 39 -9.46 9.68 -14.63
CA VAL A 39 -9.17 11.10 -14.40
C VAL A 39 -7.98 11.26 -13.46
N CYS A 40 -7.97 10.53 -12.35
CA CYS A 40 -6.87 10.55 -11.39
C CYS A 40 -5.55 10.12 -12.04
N ALA A 41 -5.56 9.03 -12.83
CA ALA A 41 -4.38 8.55 -13.54
C ALA A 41 -3.83 9.60 -14.53
N ILE A 42 -4.71 10.24 -15.31
CA ILE A 42 -4.33 11.28 -16.28
C ILE A 42 -3.74 12.50 -15.54
N ILE A 43 -4.32 12.93 -14.41
CA ILE A 43 -3.81 14.07 -13.63
C ILE A 43 -2.44 13.76 -13.06
N ASN A 44 -2.25 12.61 -12.42
CA ASN A 44 -0.95 12.20 -11.91
C ASN A 44 0.11 12.23 -13.01
N LEU A 45 -0.17 11.60 -14.17
CA LEU A 45 0.77 11.58 -15.29
C LEU A 45 1.02 13.00 -15.85
N THR A 46 -0.03 13.82 -15.97
CA THR A 46 0.10 15.21 -16.46
C THR A 46 1.05 16.02 -15.56
N LEU A 47 0.87 15.95 -14.24
CA LEU A 47 1.71 16.68 -13.28
C LEU A 47 3.17 16.19 -13.35
N LEU A 48 3.39 14.89 -13.44
CA LEU A 48 4.74 14.32 -13.60
C LEU A 48 5.42 14.82 -14.88
N THR A 49 4.70 14.89 -16.03
CA THR A 49 5.26 15.42 -17.29
C THR A 49 5.57 16.92 -17.23
N GLN A 50 5.00 17.62 -16.25
CA GLN A 50 5.26 19.04 -16.00
C GLN A 50 6.29 19.27 -14.89
N LYS A 51 6.99 18.22 -14.46
CA LYS A 51 7.97 18.27 -13.36
C LYS A 51 7.37 18.80 -12.06
N LYS A 52 6.12 18.43 -11.78
CA LYS A 52 5.45 18.70 -10.49
C LYS A 52 5.52 17.47 -9.60
N VAL A 53 5.64 17.69 -8.31
CA VAL A 53 5.60 16.63 -7.31
C VAL A 53 4.14 16.31 -7.00
N ILE A 54 3.74 15.08 -7.21
CA ILE A 54 2.37 14.62 -6.93
C ILE A 54 2.24 14.22 -5.46
N VAL A 55 1.20 14.73 -4.80
CA VAL A 55 0.86 14.37 -3.42
C VAL A 55 -0.58 13.87 -3.40
N ASN A 56 -0.77 12.57 -3.57
CA ASN A 56 -2.10 11.96 -3.46
C ASN A 56 -2.52 11.92 -2.00
N LEU A 57 -3.62 12.59 -1.67
CA LEU A 57 -4.07 12.82 -0.31
C LEU A 57 -5.00 11.69 0.17
N ASN A 58 -4.74 11.18 1.35
CA ASN A 58 -5.56 10.15 1.97
C ASN A 58 -6.86 10.75 2.52
N TYR A 59 -7.96 10.62 1.78
CA TYR A 59 -9.29 11.09 2.17
C TYR A 59 -9.97 10.26 3.27
N THR A 60 -9.37 9.14 3.69
CA THR A 60 -9.87 8.33 4.81
C THR A 60 -9.19 8.69 6.13
N SER A 61 -8.18 9.56 6.10
CA SER A 61 -7.52 10.10 7.30
C SER A 61 -8.40 11.11 8.00
N ASN A 62 -8.18 11.31 9.30
CA ASN A 62 -8.83 12.39 10.02
C ASN A 62 -8.37 13.77 9.49
N THR A 63 -9.20 14.79 9.68
CA THR A 63 -8.98 16.14 9.15
C THR A 63 -7.68 16.77 9.64
N ASN A 64 -7.28 16.54 10.89
CA ASN A 64 -6.04 17.07 11.46
C ASN A 64 -4.79 16.45 10.79
N SER A 65 -4.78 15.12 10.59
CA SER A 65 -3.70 14.45 9.88
C SER A 65 -3.58 14.95 8.43
N LEU A 66 -4.71 15.17 7.76
CA LEU A 66 -4.72 15.70 6.41
C LEU A 66 -4.16 17.13 6.39
N GLN A 67 -4.58 17.99 7.33
CA GLN A 67 -4.07 19.34 7.44
C GLN A 67 -2.57 19.38 7.69
N ASN A 68 -2.06 18.56 8.60
CA ASN A 68 -0.62 18.43 8.85
C ASN A 68 0.15 18.03 7.58
N CYS A 69 -0.40 17.11 6.77
CA CYS A 69 0.19 16.74 5.48
C CYS A 69 0.27 17.95 4.53
N LEU A 70 -0.81 18.74 4.44
CA LEU A 70 -0.88 19.91 3.55
C LEU A 70 0.11 21.00 3.95
N GLU A 71 0.23 21.27 5.24
CA GLU A 71 1.14 22.26 5.80
C GLU A 71 2.60 21.80 5.64
N ASN A 72 2.89 20.56 6.01
CA ASN A 72 4.23 19.97 5.90
C ASN A 72 4.72 19.99 4.44
N ALA A 73 3.89 19.59 3.48
CA ALA A 73 4.25 19.60 2.06
C ALA A 73 4.10 20.97 1.39
N GLY A 74 3.67 22.01 2.09
CA GLY A 74 3.48 23.35 1.52
C GLY A 74 2.43 23.39 0.40
N ILE A 75 1.40 22.55 0.46
CA ILE A 75 0.37 22.43 -0.58
C ILE A 75 -0.58 23.62 -0.51
N LYS A 76 -0.69 24.36 -1.61
CA LYS A 76 -1.62 25.48 -1.76
C LYS A 76 -2.85 25.09 -2.57
N THR A 77 -2.72 24.17 -3.53
CA THR A 77 -3.79 23.74 -4.43
C THR A 77 -4.03 22.24 -4.30
N ILE A 78 -5.30 21.86 -4.17
CA ILE A 78 -5.78 20.46 -4.14
C ILE A 78 -6.71 20.25 -5.33
N LEU A 79 -6.28 19.41 -6.28
CA LEU A 79 -7.12 19.01 -7.42
C LEU A 79 -8.13 17.95 -6.97
N THR A 80 -9.41 18.27 -7.14
CA THR A 80 -10.52 17.38 -6.73
C THR A 80 -11.72 17.49 -7.70
N SER A 81 -12.80 16.78 -7.40
CA SER A 81 -14.05 16.76 -8.16
C SER A 81 -15.23 17.05 -7.26
N LYS A 82 -16.17 17.90 -7.68
CA LYS A 82 -17.40 18.20 -6.93
C LYS A 82 -18.15 16.91 -6.61
N LYS A 83 -18.32 16.06 -7.62
CA LYS A 83 -19.00 14.77 -7.49
C LYS A 83 -18.30 13.83 -6.48
N PHE A 84 -16.97 13.91 -6.39
CA PHE A 84 -16.25 13.08 -5.43
C PHE A 84 -16.41 13.63 -4.00
N ILE A 85 -16.34 14.94 -3.81
CA ILE A 85 -16.57 15.57 -2.50
C ILE A 85 -18.00 15.27 -2.00
N GLU A 86 -19.00 15.37 -2.87
CA GLU A 86 -20.38 14.98 -2.52
C GLU A 86 -20.49 13.53 -2.04
N LYS A 87 -19.79 12.60 -2.69
CA LYS A 87 -19.73 11.19 -2.26
C LYS A 87 -19.03 11.00 -0.91
N LEU A 88 -17.98 11.77 -0.63
CA LEU A 88 -17.29 11.72 0.66
C LEU A 88 -18.16 12.27 1.77
N ASN A 89 -18.83 13.40 1.54
CA ASN A 89 -19.76 14.00 2.48
C ASN A 89 -20.95 13.05 2.80
N ALA A 90 -21.46 12.32 1.81
CA ALA A 90 -22.50 11.30 2.01
C ALA A 90 -22.01 10.09 2.85
N ARG A 91 -20.71 9.96 3.05
CA ARG A 91 -20.07 8.97 3.94
C ARG A 91 -19.56 9.60 5.24
N GLU A 92 -20.04 10.80 5.57
CA GLU A 92 -19.66 11.57 6.76
C GLU A 92 -18.17 11.99 6.80
N ILE A 93 -17.48 11.91 5.65
CA ILE A 93 -16.11 12.42 5.51
C ILE A 93 -16.19 13.87 5.09
N ASN A 94 -16.01 14.79 6.06
CA ASN A 94 -16.12 16.23 5.88
C ASN A 94 -14.75 16.90 6.06
N PHE A 95 -14.56 18.03 5.37
CA PHE A 95 -13.33 18.81 5.42
C PHE A 95 -13.59 20.16 6.07
N ASN A 96 -12.60 20.69 6.80
CA ASN A 96 -12.69 22.03 7.37
C ASN A 96 -12.53 23.13 6.29
N ALA A 97 -12.90 24.36 6.65
CA ALA A 97 -12.85 25.49 5.72
C ALA A 97 -11.44 25.75 5.15
N GLN A 98 -10.37 25.54 5.92
CA GLN A 98 -9.00 25.75 5.49
C GLN A 98 -8.58 24.77 4.38
N ILE A 99 -9.06 23.54 4.43
CA ILE A 99 -8.82 22.53 3.38
C ILE A 99 -9.68 22.86 2.16
N ILE A 100 -10.97 23.19 2.36
CA ILE A 100 -11.92 23.51 1.28
C ILE A 100 -11.44 24.70 0.44
N GLN A 101 -10.86 25.74 1.05
CA GLN A 101 -10.30 26.90 0.35
C GLN A 101 -9.17 26.54 -0.62
N LYS A 102 -8.50 25.40 -0.44
CA LYS A 102 -7.47 24.91 -1.33
C LYS A 102 -8.02 24.05 -2.48
N PHE A 103 -9.32 23.71 -2.47
CA PHE A 103 -9.92 22.87 -3.49
C PHE A 103 -10.01 23.58 -4.83
N PHE A 104 -9.50 22.89 -5.82
CA PHE A 104 -9.73 23.22 -7.21
C PHE A 104 -10.55 22.09 -7.84
N TYR A 105 -11.73 22.42 -8.27
CA TYR A 105 -12.66 21.48 -8.89
C TYR A 105 -12.40 21.32 -10.37
N LEU A 106 -12.19 20.09 -10.81
CA LEU A 106 -11.92 19.76 -12.22
C LEU A 106 -13.08 20.13 -13.14
N GLU A 107 -14.30 20.15 -12.60
CA GLU A 107 -15.51 20.59 -13.31
C GLU A 107 -15.49 22.08 -13.67
N ASP A 108 -14.71 22.89 -12.96
CA ASP A 108 -14.57 24.32 -13.22
C ASP A 108 -13.57 24.60 -14.37
N LEU A 109 -12.91 23.57 -14.89
CA LEU A 109 -12.09 23.65 -16.10
C LEU A 109 -12.92 23.96 -17.34
N LYS A 110 -12.86 25.20 -17.82
CA LYS A 110 -13.52 25.61 -19.07
C LYS A 110 -12.72 25.14 -20.30
N ILE A 111 -12.96 23.91 -20.75
CA ILE A 111 -12.36 23.38 -21.98
C ILE A 111 -13.27 23.73 -23.17
N THR A 112 -12.82 24.66 -23.99
CA THR A 112 -13.57 25.09 -25.18
C THR A 112 -13.46 24.07 -26.34
N LYS A 113 -14.35 24.16 -27.32
CA LYS A 113 -14.25 23.36 -28.58
C LYS A 113 -12.93 23.63 -29.31
N PHE A 114 -12.44 24.85 -29.26
CA PHE A 114 -11.19 25.27 -29.89
C PHE A 114 -9.98 24.62 -29.16
N ASP A 115 -9.99 24.51 -27.83
CA ASP A 115 -8.94 23.81 -27.10
C ASP A 115 -8.88 22.33 -27.45
N LYS A 116 -10.03 21.70 -27.71
CA LYS A 116 -10.10 20.31 -28.18
C LYS A 116 -9.48 20.14 -29.56
N ILE A 117 -9.80 21.03 -30.49
CA ILE A 117 -9.24 21.03 -31.86
C ILE A 117 -7.71 21.26 -31.80
N ARG A 118 -7.26 22.27 -31.07
CA ARG A 118 -5.82 22.55 -30.91
C ARG A 118 -5.07 21.36 -30.31
N ALA A 119 -5.66 20.71 -29.32
CA ALA A 119 -5.07 19.53 -28.71
C ALA A 119 -5.00 18.37 -29.70
N PHE A 120 -6.05 18.17 -30.51
CA PHE A 120 -6.07 17.16 -31.57
C PHE A 120 -4.95 17.38 -32.60
N VAL A 121 -4.83 18.59 -33.16
CA VAL A 121 -3.78 18.94 -34.11
C VAL A 121 -2.39 18.71 -33.52
N LYS A 122 -2.18 19.10 -32.25
CA LYS A 122 -0.89 18.93 -31.57
C LYS A 122 -0.55 17.46 -31.29
N ALA A 123 -1.54 16.62 -31.02
CA ALA A 123 -1.32 15.19 -30.82
C ALA A 123 -0.96 14.46 -32.13
N MET A 124 -1.19 15.06 -33.29
CA MET A 124 -0.73 14.53 -34.57
C MET A 124 0.76 14.82 -34.85
N LEU A 125 1.39 15.66 -34.03
CA LEU A 125 2.83 15.91 -34.16
C LEU A 125 3.64 14.63 -33.88
N PRO A 126 4.83 14.47 -34.52
CA PRO A 126 5.76 13.40 -34.16
C PRO A 126 6.06 13.37 -32.67
N LYS A 127 6.19 12.17 -32.09
CA LYS A 127 6.42 11.95 -30.66
C LYS A 127 7.57 12.83 -30.11
N ILE A 128 8.69 12.92 -30.85
CA ILE A 128 9.85 13.71 -30.46
C ILE A 128 9.51 15.19 -30.32
N LEU A 129 8.66 15.74 -31.19
CA LEU A 129 8.21 17.13 -31.11
C LEU A 129 7.26 17.34 -29.91
N ILE A 130 6.37 16.40 -29.65
CA ILE A 130 5.48 16.45 -28.49
C ILE A 130 6.31 16.48 -27.18
N GLU A 131 7.26 15.57 -27.06
CA GLU A 131 8.14 15.48 -25.89
C GLU A 131 8.93 16.78 -25.70
N LYS A 132 9.55 17.29 -26.76
CA LYS A 132 10.36 18.52 -26.72
C LYS A 132 9.56 19.78 -26.40
N LEU A 133 8.33 19.88 -26.90
CA LEU A 133 7.52 21.10 -26.80
C LEU A 133 6.65 21.15 -25.55
N TYR A 134 6.23 19.97 -25.03
CA TYR A 134 5.19 19.92 -23.99
C TYR A 134 5.63 19.24 -22.71
N PHE A 135 6.70 18.44 -22.71
CA PHE A 135 7.19 17.79 -21.51
C PHE A 135 8.40 18.56 -20.97
N LYS A 136 8.38 18.84 -19.69
CA LYS A 136 9.56 19.41 -19.03
C LYS A 136 10.57 18.29 -18.74
N LYS A 137 11.83 18.56 -19.02
CA LYS A 137 12.90 17.62 -18.68
C LYS A 137 12.99 17.52 -17.14
N ALA A 138 12.78 16.33 -16.63
CA ALA A 138 13.06 15.94 -15.27
C ALA A 138 14.29 15.04 -15.25
N ASN A 139 15.10 15.16 -14.18
CA ASN A 139 16.15 14.18 -13.92
C ASN A 139 15.56 12.99 -13.17
N LEU A 140 16.18 11.83 -13.30
CA LEU A 140 15.73 10.63 -12.60
C LEU A 140 15.73 10.79 -11.07
N ASP A 141 16.63 11.62 -10.53
CA ASP A 141 16.79 11.90 -9.11
C ASP A 141 15.89 13.06 -8.60
N ASP A 142 15.14 13.73 -9.50
CA ASP A 142 14.14 14.72 -9.12
C ASP A 142 12.99 14.02 -8.38
N THR A 143 12.43 14.71 -7.40
CA THR A 143 11.26 14.21 -6.65
C THR A 143 10.05 14.11 -7.58
N ALA A 144 9.44 12.94 -7.63
CA ALA A 144 8.24 12.69 -8.43
C ALA A 144 6.97 12.69 -7.55
N ALA A 145 7.05 12.08 -6.36
CA ALA A 145 5.91 11.95 -5.46
C ALA A 145 6.33 12.09 -4.00
N ILE A 146 5.42 12.62 -3.18
CA ILE A 146 5.47 12.49 -1.73
C ILE A 146 4.23 11.72 -1.29
N ILE A 147 4.44 10.56 -0.67
CA ILE A 147 3.38 9.71 -0.17
C ILE A 147 3.39 9.76 1.36
N TYR A 148 2.26 10.14 1.95
CA TYR A 148 2.13 10.16 3.40
C TYR A 148 1.64 8.82 3.92
N SER A 149 2.47 8.18 4.74
CA SER A 149 2.07 6.97 5.49
C SER A 149 1.54 7.34 6.86
N SER A 150 0.62 6.53 7.38
CA SER A 150 0.04 6.72 8.72
C SER A 150 1.01 6.51 9.87
N GLY A 151 2.30 6.29 9.61
CA GLY A 151 3.37 6.07 10.59
C GLY A 151 2.95 5.23 11.82
N SER A 152 3.68 4.21 12.16
CA SER A 152 3.43 3.41 13.38
C SER A 152 3.50 4.25 14.68
N GLU A 153 4.08 5.45 14.63
CA GLU A 153 4.32 6.35 15.76
C GLU A 153 3.42 7.59 15.80
N GLY A 154 2.43 7.71 14.90
CA GLY A 154 1.32 8.63 15.05
C GLY A 154 1.26 9.85 14.14
N GLU A 155 2.36 10.48 13.76
CA GLU A 155 2.34 11.56 12.77
C GLU A 155 2.62 11.03 11.38
N PRO A 156 1.87 11.49 10.34
CA PRO A 156 2.13 11.09 8.97
C PRO A 156 3.56 11.44 8.56
N LYS A 157 4.29 10.45 8.02
CA LYS A 157 5.64 10.66 7.47
C LYS A 157 5.51 10.82 5.95
N GLY A 158 6.01 11.91 5.39
CA GLY A 158 6.07 12.12 3.94
C GLY A 158 7.26 11.35 3.35
N ILE A 159 7.00 10.33 2.55
CA ILE A 159 8.03 9.51 1.90
C ILE A 159 8.33 10.11 0.53
N VAL A 160 9.57 10.52 0.29
CA VAL A 160 10.01 11.17 -0.94
C VAL A 160 10.45 10.12 -1.95
N LEU A 161 9.68 9.98 -3.02
CA LEU A 161 9.99 9.08 -4.14
C LEU A 161 10.43 9.88 -5.36
N THR A 162 11.56 9.52 -5.94
CA THR A 162 12.08 10.10 -7.17
C THR A 162 11.47 9.43 -8.40
N HIS A 163 11.64 10.05 -9.57
CA HIS A 163 11.30 9.39 -10.84
C HIS A 163 12.03 8.06 -11.00
N LYS A 164 13.30 7.98 -10.57
CA LYS A 164 14.10 6.76 -10.58
C LYS A 164 13.47 5.66 -9.72
N ASN A 165 13.07 5.98 -8.50
CA ASN A 165 12.48 5.00 -7.58
C ASN A 165 11.22 4.37 -8.19
N LEU A 166 10.27 5.21 -8.64
CA LEU A 166 9.03 4.75 -9.25
C LEU A 166 9.26 3.94 -10.53
N LEU A 167 10.08 4.47 -11.45
CA LEU A 167 10.36 3.80 -12.72
C LEU A 167 11.07 2.46 -12.52
N THR A 168 12.04 2.38 -11.59
CA THR A 168 12.72 1.11 -11.28
C THR A 168 11.70 0.05 -10.87
N ASN A 169 10.82 0.37 -9.92
CA ASN A 169 9.85 -0.61 -9.44
C ASN A 169 8.81 -0.99 -10.52
N ILE A 170 8.40 -0.02 -11.34
CA ILE A 170 7.52 -0.27 -12.51
C ILE A 170 8.18 -1.25 -13.49
N VAL A 171 9.47 -1.03 -13.83
CA VAL A 171 10.22 -1.91 -14.75
C VAL A 171 10.36 -3.31 -14.14
N GLN A 172 10.74 -3.42 -12.87
CA GLN A 172 10.85 -4.69 -12.15
C GLN A 172 9.55 -5.51 -12.22
N VAL A 173 8.41 -4.86 -11.98
CA VAL A 173 7.09 -5.53 -12.07
C VAL A 173 6.72 -5.84 -13.53
N SER A 174 7.08 -4.96 -14.47
CA SER A 174 6.86 -5.20 -15.89
C SER A 174 7.63 -6.43 -16.39
N ASP A 175 8.86 -6.62 -15.94
CA ASP A 175 9.67 -7.79 -16.28
C ASP A 175 9.05 -9.11 -15.77
N LEU A 176 8.40 -9.07 -14.62
CA LEU A 176 7.71 -10.23 -14.06
C LEU A 176 6.43 -10.57 -14.82
N LEU A 177 5.52 -9.60 -14.92
CA LEU A 177 4.18 -9.80 -15.49
C LEU A 177 4.19 -9.80 -17.02
N GLY A 178 5.21 -9.23 -17.65
CA GLY A 178 5.35 -9.17 -19.11
C GLY A 178 5.56 -10.53 -19.77
N ARG A 179 6.04 -11.52 -19.02
CA ARG A 179 6.26 -12.91 -19.51
C ARG A 179 4.96 -13.57 -19.97
N GLU A 180 3.82 -13.21 -19.36
CA GLU A 180 2.51 -13.83 -19.57
C GLU A 180 1.60 -13.08 -20.55
N ASN A 181 2.13 -12.09 -21.28
CA ASN A 181 1.36 -11.29 -22.23
C ASN A 181 0.02 -10.77 -21.65
N ILE A 182 0.07 -10.19 -20.46
CA ILE A 182 -1.08 -9.57 -19.81
C ILE A 182 -1.56 -8.37 -20.63
N GLN A 183 -2.87 -8.28 -20.84
CA GLN A 183 -3.50 -7.20 -21.63
C GLN A 183 -4.40 -6.30 -20.79
N VAL A 184 -5.08 -6.85 -19.80
CA VAL A 184 -6.10 -6.14 -19.02
C VAL A 184 -5.85 -6.29 -17.53
N MET A 185 -5.81 -5.18 -16.82
CA MET A 185 -5.67 -5.15 -15.37
C MET A 185 -6.85 -4.42 -14.71
N LEU A 186 -7.32 -4.96 -13.57
CA LEU A 186 -8.26 -4.26 -12.71
C LEU A 186 -7.51 -3.39 -11.69
N SER A 187 -7.85 -2.10 -11.62
CA SER A 187 -7.21 -1.07 -10.79
C SER A 187 -8.22 -0.55 -9.78
N SER A 188 -8.16 -1.05 -8.54
CA SER A 188 -9.08 -0.65 -7.46
C SER A 188 -8.39 -0.06 -6.23
N LEU A 189 -7.07 -0.27 -6.10
CA LEU A 189 -6.34 0.21 -4.92
C LEU A 189 -6.27 1.74 -4.87
N PRO A 190 -6.39 2.35 -3.67
CA PRO A 190 -6.33 3.80 -3.50
C PRO A 190 -4.98 4.39 -3.94
N VAL A 191 -5.03 5.45 -4.75
CA VAL A 191 -3.84 6.09 -5.35
C VAL A 191 -2.96 6.80 -4.32
N PHE A 192 -3.51 7.15 -3.16
CA PHE A 192 -2.74 7.74 -2.06
C PHE A 192 -1.83 6.73 -1.33
N HIS A 193 -1.93 5.44 -1.65
CA HIS A 193 -0.95 4.43 -1.24
C HIS A 193 0.01 4.14 -2.39
N SER A 194 1.28 3.88 -2.07
CA SER A 194 2.29 3.51 -3.07
C SER A 194 1.88 2.31 -3.92
N PHE A 195 1.20 1.34 -3.32
CA PHE A 195 0.66 0.16 -4.00
C PHE A 195 -0.35 0.55 -5.09
N GLY A 196 -1.29 1.46 -4.79
CA GLY A 196 -2.26 1.99 -5.75
C GLY A 196 -1.62 2.90 -6.80
N LEU A 197 -0.71 3.80 -6.40
CA LEU A 197 -0.05 4.71 -7.31
C LEU A 197 0.85 3.96 -8.30
N THR A 198 1.79 3.16 -7.80
CA THR A 198 2.78 2.53 -8.66
C THR A 198 2.19 1.40 -9.48
N LEU A 199 1.50 0.42 -8.84
CA LEU A 199 1.10 -0.80 -9.53
C LEU A 199 -0.24 -0.69 -10.25
N THR A 200 -1.23 0.04 -9.69
CA THR A 200 -2.54 0.08 -10.32
C THR A 200 -2.82 1.36 -11.09
N THR A 201 -1.88 2.32 -11.06
CA THR A 201 -2.00 3.58 -11.81
C THR A 201 -0.87 3.78 -12.82
N LEU A 202 0.40 3.77 -12.38
CA LEU A 202 1.53 4.08 -13.26
C LEU A 202 2.00 2.87 -14.08
N TYR A 203 2.11 1.69 -13.48
CA TYR A 203 2.55 0.46 -14.17
C TYR A 203 1.71 0.13 -15.41
N PRO A 204 0.36 0.10 -15.36
CA PRO A 204 -0.42 -0.23 -16.55
C PRO A 204 -0.27 0.81 -17.67
N LEU A 205 -0.03 2.07 -17.33
CA LEU A 205 0.26 3.11 -18.32
C LEU A 205 1.62 2.88 -19.00
N TYR A 206 2.64 2.53 -18.22
CA TYR A 206 3.97 2.20 -18.71
C TYR A 206 3.96 0.95 -19.62
N SER A 207 3.29 -0.11 -19.18
CA SER A 207 3.22 -1.40 -19.89
C SER A 207 2.14 -1.45 -20.98
N ASN A 208 1.48 -0.32 -21.26
CA ASN A 208 0.40 -0.21 -22.27
C ASN A 208 -0.75 -1.20 -22.04
N LEU A 209 -1.08 -1.48 -20.77
CA LEU A 209 -2.20 -2.34 -20.40
C LEU A 209 -3.50 -1.57 -20.38
N LYS A 210 -4.59 -2.25 -20.69
CA LYS A 210 -5.93 -1.72 -20.46
C LYS A 210 -6.23 -1.74 -18.97
N SER A 211 -6.31 -0.56 -18.34
CA SER A 211 -6.74 -0.42 -16.94
C SER A 211 -8.25 -0.31 -16.83
N VAL A 212 -8.84 -1.14 -15.97
CA VAL A 212 -10.25 -1.10 -15.60
C VAL A 212 -10.34 -0.56 -14.17
N PHE A 213 -10.71 0.71 -14.04
CA PHE A 213 -10.76 1.36 -12.73
C PHE A 213 -12.08 1.07 -12.01
N VAL A 214 -11.97 0.65 -10.74
CA VAL A 214 -13.07 0.55 -9.76
C VAL A 214 -12.71 1.44 -8.59
N ALA A 215 -13.52 2.48 -8.35
CA ALA A 215 -13.21 3.55 -7.40
C ALA A 215 -13.28 3.12 -5.93
N ASP A 216 -14.08 2.09 -5.63
CA ASP A 216 -14.27 1.54 -4.28
C ASP A 216 -13.81 0.08 -4.23
N PRO A 217 -12.66 -0.22 -3.62
CA PRO A 217 -12.16 -1.58 -3.51
C PRO A 217 -13.01 -2.48 -2.60
N THR A 218 -13.90 -1.91 -1.79
CA THR A 218 -14.78 -2.67 -0.90
C THR A 218 -16.05 -3.17 -1.60
N ASP A 219 -16.42 -2.59 -2.74
CA ASP A 219 -17.56 -3.03 -3.55
C ASP A 219 -17.20 -4.27 -4.40
N GLY A 220 -17.18 -5.44 -3.76
CA GLY A 220 -16.83 -6.69 -4.40
C GLY A 220 -17.73 -7.08 -5.56
N PHE A 221 -19.03 -6.70 -5.55
CA PHE A 221 -19.95 -7.03 -6.65
C PHE A 221 -19.64 -6.21 -7.92
N THR A 222 -19.47 -4.89 -7.78
CA THR A 222 -19.05 -4.05 -8.91
C THR A 222 -17.68 -4.51 -9.43
N LEU A 223 -16.75 -4.82 -8.54
CA LEU A 223 -15.42 -5.31 -8.90
C LEU A 223 -15.51 -6.62 -9.71
N GLY A 224 -16.22 -7.63 -9.21
CA GLY A 224 -16.41 -8.90 -9.90
C GLY A 224 -17.09 -8.74 -11.28
N THR A 225 -18.13 -7.89 -11.35
CA THR A 225 -18.80 -7.55 -12.62
C THR A 225 -17.82 -6.92 -13.64
N MET A 226 -16.92 -6.03 -13.18
CA MET A 226 -15.95 -5.40 -14.05
C MET A 226 -14.82 -6.36 -14.47
N LEU A 227 -14.39 -7.28 -13.59
CA LEU A 227 -13.46 -8.36 -13.93
C LEU A 227 -14.03 -9.19 -15.09
N GLN A 228 -15.26 -9.68 -14.95
CA GLN A 228 -15.94 -10.51 -15.94
C GLN A 228 -16.16 -9.77 -17.27
N LYS A 229 -16.73 -8.57 -17.19
CA LYS A 229 -17.05 -7.74 -18.37
C LYS A 229 -15.83 -7.41 -19.22
N HIS A 230 -14.71 -7.12 -18.59
CA HIS A 230 -13.49 -6.68 -19.28
C HIS A 230 -12.45 -7.79 -19.42
N LYS A 231 -12.72 -8.99 -18.90
CA LYS A 231 -11.80 -10.14 -18.88
C LYS A 231 -10.45 -9.75 -18.30
N ALA A 232 -10.46 -9.07 -17.14
CA ALA A 232 -9.22 -8.65 -16.50
C ALA A 232 -8.45 -9.88 -16.01
N GLU A 233 -7.13 -9.83 -16.19
CA GLU A 233 -6.22 -10.95 -15.97
C GLU A 233 -5.43 -10.79 -14.67
N VAL A 234 -5.30 -9.55 -14.17
CA VAL A 234 -4.56 -9.22 -12.95
C VAL A 234 -5.41 -8.39 -12.01
N ILE A 235 -5.39 -8.77 -10.74
CA ILE A 235 -5.95 -8.01 -9.64
C ILE A 235 -4.94 -7.93 -8.48
N PHE A 236 -4.73 -6.72 -7.97
CA PHE A 236 -3.99 -6.45 -6.75
C PHE A 236 -4.96 -6.10 -5.63
N GLY A 237 -4.72 -6.63 -4.44
CA GLY A 237 -5.56 -6.39 -3.28
C GLY A 237 -4.80 -6.54 -1.95
N THR A 238 -5.51 -6.35 -0.85
CA THR A 238 -5.05 -6.74 0.49
C THR A 238 -5.78 -8.01 0.92
N SER A 239 -5.30 -8.69 1.96
CA SER A 239 -6.00 -9.82 2.58
C SER A 239 -7.45 -9.46 2.91
N THR A 240 -7.67 -8.27 3.47
CA THR A 240 -8.99 -7.73 3.82
C THR A 240 -9.90 -7.62 2.60
N PHE A 241 -9.42 -7.10 1.45
CA PHE A 241 -10.25 -6.98 0.25
C PHE A 241 -10.59 -8.34 -0.35
N PHE A 242 -9.62 -9.27 -0.43
CA PHE A 242 -9.90 -10.63 -0.90
C PHE A 242 -10.92 -11.34 -0.02
N ARG A 243 -10.88 -11.16 1.31
CA ARG A 243 -11.89 -11.66 2.24
C ARG A 243 -13.28 -11.11 1.91
N LEU A 244 -13.39 -9.79 1.67
CA LEU A 244 -14.68 -9.17 1.29
C LEU A 244 -15.26 -9.78 0.01
N TYR A 245 -14.42 -10.02 -1.01
CA TYR A 245 -14.87 -10.64 -2.26
C TYR A 245 -15.32 -12.09 -2.04
N THR A 246 -14.58 -12.82 -1.21
CA THR A 246 -14.88 -14.23 -0.88
C THR A 246 -16.19 -14.37 -0.12
N LYS A 247 -16.41 -13.54 0.90
CA LYS A 247 -17.62 -13.59 1.73
C LYS A 247 -18.87 -13.04 1.02
N ASN A 248 -18.72 -12.25 -0.03
CA ASN A 248 -19.85 -11.69 -0.76
C ASN A 248 -20.55 -12.76 -1.62
N LYS A 249 -21.79 -13.11 -1.25
CA LYS A 249 -22.60 -14.14 -1.94
C LYS A 249 -22.94 -13.79 -3.40
N LYS A 250 -22.91 -12.49 -3.76
CA LYS A 250 -23.18 -12.03 -5.15
C LYS A 250 -21.97 -12.14 -6.06
N VAL A 251 -20.78 -12.37 -5.51
CA VAL A 251 -19.55 -12.55 -6.28
C VAL A 251 -19.38 -14.03 -6.57
N THR A 252 -19.38 -14.39 -7.85
CA THR A 252 -19.36 -15.79 -8.30
C THR A 252 -18.01 -16.20 -8.87
N LYS A 253 -17.78 -17.51 -9.07
CA LYS A 253 -16.55 -18.08 -9.67
C LYS A 253 -16.31 -17.53 -11.07
N GLU A 254 -17.34 -17.42 -11.89
CA GLU A 254 -17.27 -16.97 -13.28
C GLU A 254 -16.75 -15.53 -13.39
N MET A 255 -16.98 -14.70 -12.37
CA MET A 255 -16.46 -13.32 -12.34
C MET A 255 -14.92 -13.28 -12.27
N PHE A 256 -14.29 -14.33 -11.76
CA PHE A 256 -12.83 -14.45 -11.61
C PHE A 256 -12.18 -15.37 -12.65
N GLU A 257 -12.93 -15.92 -13.59
CA GLU A 257 -12.43 -16.92 -14.55
C GLU A 257 -11.20 -16.44 -15.32
N SER A 258 -11.19 -15.17 -15.77
CA SER A 258 -10.09 -14.59 -16.56
C SER A 258 -8.83 -14.26 -15.75
N ILE A 259 -8.89 -14.28 -14.41
CA ILE A 259 -7.77 -13.94 -13.55
C ILE A 259 -6.65 -14.97 -13.71
N LYS A 260 -5.45 -14.47 -14.03
CA LYS A 260 -4.18 -15.18 -14.02
C LYS A 260 -3.41 -14.90 -12.73
N TYR A 261 -3.42 -13.65 -12.29
CA TYR A 261 -2.70 -13.21 -11.10
C TYR A 261 -3.64 -12.48 -10.13
N ALA A 262 -3.88 -13.09 -8.98
CA ALA A 262 -4.49 -12.45 -7.82
C ALA A 262 -3.37 -12.25 -6.78
N VAL A 263 -2.91 -11.00 -6.59
CA VAL A 263 -1.75 -10.71 -5.75
C VAL A 263 -2.17 -9.94 -4.50
N ALA A 264 -1.90 -10.52 -3.33
CA ALA A 264 -2.11 -9.89 -2.04
C ALA A 264 -0.84 -9.21 -1.53
N GLY A 265 -0.96 -7.97 -1.07
CA GLY A 265 0.15 -7.24 -0.47
C GLY A 265 -0.32 -6.17 0.52
N GLY A 266 0.65 -5.57 1.20
CA GLY A 266 0.41 -4.47 2.13
C GLY A 266 -0.01 -4.88 3.54
N GLU A 267 -0.47 -6.09 3.75
CA GLU A 267 -0.74 -6.73 5.05
C GLU A 267 -0.50 -8.24 4.93
N LYS A 268 -0.33 -8.91 6.08
CA LYS A 268 -0.16 -10.37 6.11
C LYS A 268 -1.41 -11.05 5.55
N LEU A 269 -1.24 -11.95 4.60
CA LEU A 269 -2.35 -12.74 4.06
C LEU A 269 -2.84 -13.72 5.13
N ASN A 270 -4.13 -13.62 5.46
CA ASN A 270 -4.79 -14.56 6.34
C ASN A 270 -4.98 -15.90 5.62
N LEU A 271 -4.53 -16.98 6.25
CA LEU A 271 -4.55 -18.32 5.65
C LEU A 271 -5.97 -18.81 5.33
N ASN A 272 -6.95 -18.52 6.21
CA ASN A 272 -8.36 -18.87 5.96
C ASN A 272 -8.90 -18.10 4.75
N THR A 273 -8.57 -16.81 4.64
CA THR A 273 -8.93 -16.01 3.45
C THR A 273 -8.34 -16.60 2.17
N LYS A 274 -7.07 -17.03 2.19
CA LYS A 274 -6.41 -17.69 1.05
C LYS A 274 -7.15 -18.96 0.67
N ASN A 275 -7.36 -19.86 1.61
CA ASN A 275 -7.99 -21.15 1.38
C ASN A 275 -9.45 -21.00 0.89
N GLU A 276 -10.24 -20.11 1.49
CA GLU A 276 -11.62 -19.84 1.08
C GLU A 276 -11.71 -19.22 -0.32
N PHE A 277 -10.78 -18.32 -0.65
CA PHE A 277 -10.71 -17.71 -1.98
C PHE A 277 -10.38 -18.75 -3.05
N GLU A 278 -9.38 -19.59 -2.79
CA GLU A 278 -9.00 -20.70 -3.67
C GLU A 278 -10.17 -21.68 -3.88
N ALA A 279 -10.84 -22.07 -2.79
CA ALA A 279 -12.00 -22.97 -2.86
C ALA A 279 -13.17 -22.36 -3.64
N LYS A 280 -13.43 -21.06 -3.50
CA LYS A 280 -14.55 -20.38 -4.15
C LYS A 280 -14.30 -20.07 -5.62
N PHE A 281 -13.11 -19.56 -5.96
CA PHE A 281 -12.82 -19.01 -7.28
C PHE A 281 -11.93 -19.91 -8.14
N ASP A 282 -11.35 -20.98 -7.56
CA ASP A 282 -10.37 -21.85 -8.21
C ASP A 282 -9.16 -21.03 -8.75
N LYS A 283 -8.72 -20.07 -7.94
CA LYS A 283 -7.60 -19.17 -8.20
C LYS A 283 -6.75 -19.03 -6.96
N GLU A 284 -5.44 -19.14 -7.10
CA GLU A 284 -4.51 -18.94 -6.02
C GLU A 284 -4.29 -17.45 -5.74
N ILE A 285 -4.20 -17.07 -4.44
CA ILE A 285 -3.68 -15.76 -4.04
C ILE A 285 -2.17 -15.87 -3.85
N LEU A 286 -1.44 -15.08 -4.62
CA LEU A 286 0.01 -14.94 -4.54
C LEU A 286 0.36 -13.85 -3.54
N GLU A 287 1.30 -14.12 -2.63
CA GLU A 287 1.72 -13.14 -1.64
C GLU A 287 2.85 -12.27 -2.16
N GLY A 288 2.75 -10.96 -1.94
CA GLY A 288 3.80 -10.00 -2.22
C GLY A 288 4.10 -9.13 -1.01
N TYR A 289 5.32 -8.67 -0.91
CA TYR A 289 5.82 -7.81 0.15
C TYR A 289 6.37 -6.51 -0.39
N GLY A 290 6.16 -5.45 0.39
CA GLY A 290 6.70 -4.14 0.08
C GLY A 290 6.30 -3.08 1.07
N THR A 291 7.02 -1.97 1.01
CA THR A 291 6.80 -0.79 1.85
C THR A 291 6.71 0.46 0.99
N THR A 292 6.12 1.52 1.47
CA THR A 292 6.05 2.78 0.72
C THR A 292 7.45 3.29 0.39
N GLU A 293 8.41 3.07 1.28
CA GLU A 293 9.82 3.47 1.17
C GLU A 293 10.58 2.70 0.08
N THR A 294 9.98 1.63 -0.47
CA THR A 294 10.56 0.81 -1.56
C THR A 294 9.77 0.88 -2.86
N SER A 295 8.80 1.80 -3.01
CA SER A 295 8.11 2.22 -4.24
C SER A 295 7.05 1.31 -4.90
N PRO A 296 6.38 0.32 -4.37
CA PRO A 296 6.52 -0.28 -3.06
C PRO A 296 7.12 -1.69 -3.05
N VAL A 297 7.19 -2.42 -4.19
CA VAL A 297 7.39 -3.87 -4.21
C VAL A 297 8.84 -4.24 -3.95
N ILE A 298 9.02 -5.14 -3.01
CA ILE A 298 10.31 -5.77 -2.68
C ILE A 298 10.37 -7.17 -3.28
N SER A 299 9.31 -7.97 -3.02
CA SER A 299 9.23 -9.37 -3.45
C SER A 299 7.80 -9.79 -3.77
N VAL A 300 7.66 -10.88 -4.50
CA VAL A 300 6.36 -11.49 -4.80
C VAL A 300 6.52 -12.97 -5.14
N ASN A 301 5.57 -13.80 -4.71
CA ASN A 301 5.40 -15.15 -5.23
C ASN A 301 4.76 -15.11 -6.62
N LEU A 302 5.19 -16.01 -7.51
CA LEU A 302 4.64 -16.21 -8.84
C LEU A 302 4.19 -17.67 -8.98
N PRO A 303 3.30 -18.01 -9.92
CA PRO A 303 2.97 -19.40 -10.19
C PRO A 303 4.23 -20.19 -10.52
N ASN A 304 4.30 -21.44 -10.02
CA ASN A 304 5.36 -22.36 -10.41
C ASN A 304 5.26 -22.69 -11.90
N GLU A 305 6.39 -22.78 -12.57
CA GLU A 305 6.48 -23.07 -14.00
C GLU A 305 7.06 -24.48 -14.24
N ILE A 306 6.62 -25.14 -15.32
CA ILE A 306 7.26 -26.38 -15.79
C ILE A 306 8.09 -26.02 -17.03
N LYS A 307 9.42 -26.13 -16.89
CA LYS A 307 10.36 -25.90 -18.00
C LYS A 307 11.25 -27.11 -18.16
N ASP A 308 11.33 -27.62 -19.37
CA ASP A 308 12.14 -28.81 -19.73
C ASP A 308 11.85 -30.03 -18.82
N GLY A 309 10.56 -30.24 -18.44
CA GLY A 309 10.12 -31.32 -17.57
C GLY A 309 10.48 -31.16 -16.08
N LYS A 310 11.06 -30.02 -15.69
CA LYS A 310 11.38 -29.71 -14.29
C LYS A 310 10.47 -28.59 -13.78
N VAL A 311 10.01 -28.74 -12.53
CA VAL A 311 9.24 -27.69 -11.84
C VAL A 311 10.25 -26.63 -11.37
N GLN A 312 10.06 -25.40 -11.84
CA GLN A 312 10.72 -24.21 -11.31
C GLN A 312 9.82 -23.61 -10.22
N ILE A 313 10.37 -23.52 -9.01
CA ILE A 313 9.62 -23.07 -7.84
C ILE A 313 9.75 -21.55 -7.75
N PHE A 314 8.63 -20.84 -7.91
CA PHE A 314 8.49 -19.39 -7.74
C PHE A 314 7.48 -19.04 -6.66
N ASN A 315 6.88 -20.03 -6.01
CA ASN A 315 5.91 -19.87 -4.94
C ASN A 315 6.19 -20.85 -3.81
N LYS A 316 6.42 -20.32 -2.63
CA LYS A 316 6.52 -21.11 -1.40
C LYS A 316 5.51 -20.60 -0.38
N ARG A 317 4.68 -21.51 0.11
CA ARG A 317 3.63 -21.18 1.09
C ARG A 317 4.25 -20.58 2.37
N GLY A 318 3.70 -19.46 2.84
CA GLY A 318 4.18 -18.75 4.02
C GLY A 318 5.33 -17.78 3.75
N SER A 319 5.93 -17.83 2.54
CA SER A 319 6.85 -16.79 2.10
C SER A 319 6.11 -15.64 1.42
N VAL A 320 6.77 -14.51 1.33
CA VAL A 320 6.32 -13.35 0.54
C VAL A 320 7.03 -13.25 -0.81
N GLY A 321 7.59 -14.37 -1.27
CA GLY A 321 8.25 -14.52 -2.56
C GLY A 321 9.73 -14.14 -2.56
N MET A 322 10.31 -14.20 -3.75
CA MET A 322 11.71 -13.80 -3.99
C MET A 322 11.80 -12.29 -4.28
N PRO A 323 12.94 -11.66 -3.93
CA PRO A 323 13.21 -10.26 -4.30
C PRO A 323 13.08 -10.03 -5.81
N LEU A 324 12.55 -8.86 -6.18
CA LEU A 324 12.50 -8.42 -7.57
C LEU A 324 13.91 -8.25 -8.14
N ASN A 325 14.09 -8.45 -9.44
CA ASN A 325 15.37 -8.25 -10.12
C ASN A 325 15.98 -6.88 -9.80
N GLY A 326 17.24 -6.87 -9.32
CA GLY A 326 17.93 -5.64 -8.90
C GLY A 326 17.53 -5.10 -7.52
N THR A 327 16.70 -5.84 -6.77
CA THR A 327 16.46 -5.61 -5.34
C THR A 327 17.43 -6.48 -4.55
N ILE A 328 18.12 -5.88 -3.60
CA ILE A 328 19.03 -6.57 -2.69
C ILE A 328 18.33 -6.65 -1.34
N VAL A 329 18.25 -7.86 -0.79
CA VAL A 329 17.72 -8.10 0.55
C VAL A 329 18.83 -8.71 1.40
N LYS A 330 19.02 -8.14 2.59
CA LYS A 330 19.94 -8.67 3.61
C LYS A 330 19.16 -8.86 4.91
N ILE A 331 19.48 -9.94 5.61
CA ILE A 331 18.99 -10.17 6.96
C ILE A 331 20.14 -9.87 7.92
N VAL A 332 19.90 -8.97 8.86
CA VAL A 332 20.96 -8.51 9.77
C VAL A 332 20.52 -8.55 11.24
N ASP A 333 21.46 -8.70 12.13
CA ASP A 333 21.20 -8.47 13.55
C ASP A 333 20.76 -7.01 13.78
N PRO A 334 19.63 -6.77 14.46
CA PRO A 334 19.06 -5.42 14.61
C PRO A 334 19.96 -4.41 15.34
N ASN A 335 20.88 -4.89 16.20
CA ASN A 335 21.73 -4.05 17.04
C ASN A 335 23.10 -3.79 16.40
N THR A 336 23.69 -4.82 15.78
CA THR A 336 25.05 -4.76 15.25
C THR A 336 25.09 -4.51 13.74
N LEU A 337 23.99 -4.73 13.02
CA LEU A 337 23.84 -4.71 11.57
C LEU A 337 24.76 -5.72 10.85
N LYS A 338 25.27 -6.73 11.56
CA LYS A 338 25.97 -7.84 10.93
C LYS A 338 24.99 -8.74 10.19
N GLU A 339 25.36 -9.16 9.00
CA GLU A 339 24.59 -10.09 8.18
C GLU A 339 24.49 -11.45 8.87
N LEU A 340 23.32 -12.05 8.83
CA LEU A 340 22.97 -13.34 9.42
C LEU A 340 22.91 -14.41 8.33
N GLU A 341 23.01 -15.67 8.75
CA GLU A 341 22.93 -16.82 7.85
C GLU A 341 21.48 -17.13 7.44
N ASP A 342 21.31 -17.97 6.41
CA ASP A 342 19.99 -18.44 5.97
C ASP A 342 19.21 -19.04 7.14
N TYR A 343 17.89 -18.83 7.15
CA TYR A 343 16.94 -19.25 8.20
C TYR A 343 17.14 -18.57 9.57
N GLU A 344 18.09 -17.67 9.74
CA GLU A 344 18.22 -16.86 10.96
C GLU A 344 17.32 -15.61 10.88
N ASN A 345 16.52 -15.41 11.93
CA ASN A 345 15.62 -14.25 12.03
C ASN A 345 16.42 -12.98 12.37
N GLY A 346 16.28 -11.96 11.53
CA GLY A 346 16.89 -10.66 11.72
C GLY A 346 16.08 -9.52 11.09
N LEU A 347 16.61 -8.32 11.20
CA LEU A 347 16.07 -7.14 10.54
C LEU A 347 16.26 -7.24 9.03
N ILE A 348 15.18 -7.07 8.28
CA ILE A 348 15.20 -7.03 6.83
C ILE A 348 15.69 -5.67 6.37
N LEU A 349 16.83 -5.65 5.67
CA LEU A 349 17.36 -4.51 4.94
C LEU A 349 17.07 -4.67 3.45
N VAL A 350 16.65 -3.57 2.81
CA VAL A 350 16.35 -3.55 1.38
C VAL A 350 17.18 -2.49 0.67
N GLY A 351 17.99 -2.91 -0.29
CA GLY A 351 18.78 -2.04 -1.16
C GLY A 351 18.27 -2.07 -2.61
N GLY A 352 18.60 -1.01 -3.35
CA GLY A 352 18.27 -0.89 -4.76
C GLY A 352 17.74 0.48 -5.16
N HIS A 353 17.57 0.67 -6.47
CA HIS A 353 17.15 1.96 -7.02
C HIS A 353 15.69 2.32 -6.72
N GLN A 354 14.87 1.37 -6.28
CA GLN A 354 13.49 1.59 -5.82
C GLN A 354 13.41 2.16 -4.40
N VAL A 355 14.51 2.18 -3.65
CA VAL A 355 14.55 2.73 -2.28
C VAL A 355 14.40 4.25 -2.30
N MET A 356 13.54 4.79 -1.45
CA MET A 356 13.21 6.20 -1.32
C MET A 356 14.44 7.12 -1.20
N LYS A 357 14.25 8.40 -1.51
CA LYS A 357 15.26 9.43 -1.27
C LYS A 357 15.46 9.70 0.23
N GLY A 358 14.40 9.63 1.01
CA GLY A 358 14.32 9.90 2.44
C GLY A 358 12.94 10.36 2.85
N TYR A 359 12.78 10.76 4.11
CA TYR A 359 11.55 11.41 4.58
C TYR A 359 11.57 12.90 4.30
N PHE A 360 10.42 13.46 3.94
CA PHE A 360 10.27 14.87 3.65
C PHE A 360 10.40 15.71 4.93
N ASN A 361 11.29 16.70 4.89
CA ASN A 361 11.57 17.60 6.02
C ASN A 361 11.90 16.89 7.36
N LYS A 362 12.41 15.66 7.30
CA LYS A 362 12.75 14.90 8.51
C LYS A 362 14.04 14.10 8.30
N THR A 363 14.98 14.25 9.21
CA THR A 363 16.14 13.35 9.30
C THR A 363 15.73 12.05 9.99
N SER A 364 16.28 10.94 9.55
CA SER A 364 16.03 9.62 10.16
C SER A 364 17.22 8.69 9.91
N ASP A 365 17.38 7.72 10.78
CA ASP A 365 18.41 6.68 10.71
C ASP A 365 17.95 5.40 9.99
N VAL A 366 16.81 5.48 9.29
CA VAL A 366 16.23 4.32 8.58
C VAL A 366 16.95 3.97 7.28
N LEU A 367 17.79 4.88 6.78
CA LEU A 367 18.64 4.64 5.62
C LEU A 367 20.08 4.45 6.10
N VAL A 368 20.69 3.32 5.72
CA VAL A 368 22.09 3.01 6.00
C VAL A 368 22.82 2.77 4.69
N GLU A 369 24.10 3.12 4.64
CA GLU A 369 24.95 2.90 3.48
C GLU A 369 25.98 1.82 3.80
N ALA A 370 26.07 0.81 2.94
CA ALA A 370 27.06 -0.24 3.01
C ALA A 370 27.47 -0.62 1.58
N ASP A 371 28.76 -0.78 1.34
CA ASP A 371 29.34 -1.15 0.03
C ASP A 371 28.90 -0.24 -1.13
N GLY A 372 28.70 1.06 -0.85
CA GLY A 372 28.20 2.04 -1.84
C GLY A 372 26.74 1.90 -2.22
N ILE A 373 25.99 1.05 -1.50
CA ILE A 373 24.56 0.82 -1.69
C ILE A 373 23.81 1.39 -0.50
N LYS A 374 22.72 2.12 -0.80
CA LYS A 374 21.78 2.61 0.19
C LYS A 374 20.75 1.53 0.52
N TYR A 375 20.66 1.16 1.78
CA TYR A 375 19.68 0.21 2.30
C TYR A 375 18.65 0.92 3.17
N TYR A 376 17.41 0.50 3.05
CA TYR A 376 16.30 0.87 3.93
C TYR A 376 16.11 -0.20 5.01
N LYS A 377 16.11 0.23 6.28
CA LYS A 377 15.73 -0.59 7.43
C LYS A 377 14.21 -0.69 7.46
N THR A 378 13.65 -1.83 7.07
CA THR A 378 12.19 -1.98 6.94
C THR A 378 11.46 -1.93 8.28
N GLY A 379 12.16 -2.28 9.35
CA GLY A 379 11.56 -2.53 10.67
C GLY A 379 10.82 -3.87 10.75
N ASP A 380 10.78 -4.64 9.67
CA ASP A 380 10.25 -6.00 9.65
C ASP A 380 11.36 -6.99 10.00
N ILE A 381 11.00 -8.03 10.74
CA ILE A 381 11.88 -9.14 11.12
C ILE A 381 11.52 -10.36 10.28
N GLY A 382 12.52 -11.07 9.81
CA GLY A 382 12.32 -12.26 8.99
C GLY A 382 13.62 -12.94 8.64
N TYR A 383 13.55 -13.88 7.73
CA TYR A 383 14.71 -14.64 7.23
C TYR A 383 14.59 -14.90 5.73
N LEU A 384 15.71 -15.25 5.12
CA LEU A 384 15.81 -15.84 3.78
C LEU A 384 16.01 -17.34 3.90
N ASP A 385 15.42 -18.10 2.98
CA ASP A 385 15.82 -19.49 2.79
C ASP A 385 16.91 -19.60 1.70
N GLN A 386 17.44 -20.80 1.50
CA GLN A 386 18.52 -21.10 0.52
C GLN A 386 18.13 -20.78 -0.94
N ASP A 387 16.83 -20.67 -1.25
CA ASP A 387 16.32 -20.28 -2.57
C ASP A 387 15.96 -18.80 -2.64
N TYR A 388 16.39 -17.99 -1.66
CA TYR A 388 16.12 -16.54 -1.54
C TYR A 388 14.65 -16.16 -1.36
N PHE A 389 13.79 -17.06 -0.88
CA PHE A 389 12.43 -16.67 -0.47
C PHE A 389 12.47 -15.94 0.87
N ILE A 390 11.74 -14.84 0.95
CA ILE A 390 11.63 -14.02 2.15
C ILE A 390 10.48 -14.53 3.00
N TYR A 391 10.73 -14.72 4.29
CA TYR A 391 9.72 -15.05 5.30
C TYR A 391 9.68 -13.95 6.34
N ILE A 392 8.51 -13.29 6.49
CA ILE A 392 8.31 -12.23 7.48
C ILE A 392 7.71 -12.88 8.72
N THR A 393 8.40 -12.76 9.84
CA THR A 393 7.98 -13.34 11.11
C THR A 393 7.33 -12.31 12.03
N ASP A 394 7.84 -11.07 12.07
CA ASP A 394 7.33 -10.01 12.94
C ASP A 394 7.76 -8.60 12.51
N ARG A 395 7.51 -7.61 13.39
CA ARG A 395 8.01 -6.24 13.30
C ARG A 395 8.75 -5.84 14.57
N ILE A 396 9.82 -5.06 14.46
CA ILE A 396 10.56 -4.54 15.63
C ILE A 396 9.63 -3.79 16.60
N SER A 397 8.68 -3.00 16.07
CA SER A 397 7.71 -2.27 16.91
C SER A 397 6.68 -3.15 17.59
N ARG A 398 6.66 -4.43 17.29
CA ARG A 398 5.73 -5.45 17.83
C ARG A 398 6.40 -6.41 18.82
N PHE A 399 7.50 -5.98 19.43
CA PHE A 399 8.13 -6.72 20.54
C PHE A 399 7.84 -6.06 21.87
N ALA A 400 7.64 -6.89 22.88
CA ALA A 400 7.60 -6.48 24.27
C ALA A 400 8.88 -6.95 24.99
N LYS A 401 9.50 -6.07 25.77
CA LYS A 401 10.69 -6.41 26.56
C LYS A 401 10.27 -6.74 27.99
N LEU A 402 10.14 -8.05 28.28
CA LEU A 402 9.71 -8.56 29.60
C LEU A 402 10.87 -9.27 30.28
N GLY A 403 11.30 -8.73 31.42
CA GLY A 403 12.34 -9.37 32.22
C GLY A 403 13.68 -9.59 31.51
N GLY A 404 13.96 -8.78 30.46
CA GLY A 404 15.15 -8.89 29.62
C GLY A 404 14.96 -9.74 28.37
N GLU A 405 13.84 -10.45 28.22
CA GLU A 405 13.52 -11.21 27.01
C GLU A 405 12.68 -10.37 26.01
N MET A 406 12.97 -10.52 24.73
CA MET A 406 12.21 -9.90 23.64
C MET A 406 11.09 -10.85 23.19
N ILE A 407 9.84 -10.49 23.45
CA ILE A 407 8.67 -11.31 23.13
C ILE A 407 7.93 -10.72 21.95
N SER A 408 7.75 -11.51 20.91
CA SER A 408 6.97 -11.16 19.74
C SER A 408 5.47 -11.12 20.08
N LEU A 409 4.85 -9.94 19.95
CA LEU A 409 3.42 -9.76 20.14
C LEU A 409 2.61 -10.44 19.06
N SER A 410 3.16 -10.52 17.85
CA SER A 410 2.53 -11.24 16.72
C SER A 410 2.51 -12.75 16.96
N MET A 411 3.56 -13.31 17.58
CA MET A 411 3.56 -14.73 17.97
C MET A 411 2.49 -15.00 19.03
N VAL A 412 2.34 -14.09 20.00
CA VAL A 412 1.28 -14.18 20.99
C VAL A 412 -0.11 -14.13 20.34
N GLU A 413 -0.36 -13.21 19.42
CA GLU A 413 -1.63 -13.14 18.67
C GLU A 413 -1.90 -14.43 17.89
N ASN A 414 -0.91 -14.94 17.14
CA ASN A 414 -1.07 -16.17 16.36
C ASN A 414 -1.45 -17.36 17.25
N ALA A 415 -0.75 -17.56 18.39
CA ALA A 415 -1.07 -18.64 19.32
C ALA A 415 -2.46 -18.48 19.97
N LEU A 416 -2.94 -17.27 20.15
CA LEU A 416 -4.29 -17.01 20.65
C LEU A 416 -5.36 -17.26 19.59
N HIS A 417 -5.08 -16.96 18.31
CA HIS A 417 -5.99 -17.29 17.22
C HIS A 417 -6.23 -18.79 17.03
N GLU A 418 -5.29 -19.66 17.47
CA GLU A 418 -5.48 -21.11 17.42
C GLU A 418 -6.54 -21.60 18.41
N VAL A 419 -6.77 -20.88 19.50
CA VAL A 419 -7.70 -21.25 20.58
C VAL A 419 -8.98 -20.40 20.61
N LEU A 420 -9.04 -19.34 19.78
CA LEU A 420 -10.20 -18.48 19.62
C LEU A 420 -10.96 -18.85 18.32
N CYS A 421 -12.25 -18.49 18.25
CA CYS A 421 -13.05 -18.73 17.04
C CYS A 421 -12.78 -17.66 15.98
N ASP A 422 -13.09 -17.95 14.72
CA ASP A 422 -12.91 -17.03 13.56
C ASP A 422 -13.66 -15.70 13.70
N ASP A 423 -14.70 -15.63 14.52
CA ASP A 423 -15.48 -14.41 14.77
C ASP A 423 -14.89 -13.54 15.90
N ASP A 424 -13.90 -14.03 16.63
CA ASP A 424 -13.23 -13.30 17.67
C ASP A 424 -12.12 -12.42 17.07
N ILE A 425 -12.17 -11.11 17.31
CA ILE A 425 -11.13 -10.19 16.87
C ILE A 425 -10.25 -9.85 18.08
N ILE A 426 -8.96 -10.00 17.92
CA ILE A 426 -8.00 -9.69 18.98
C ILE A 426 -6.89 -8.77 18.47
N SER A 427 -6.30 -8.02 19.40
CA SER A 427 -5.03 -7.36 19.18
C SER A 427 -4.24 -7.31 20.48
N VAL A 428 -2.96 -7.62 20.38
CA VAL A 428 -2.04 -7.65 21.52
C VAL A 428 -1.11 -6.45 21.47
N THR A 429 -0.88 -5.82 22.61
CA THR A 429 0.06 -4.69 22.74
C THR A 429 0.88 -4.81 24.01
N ASN A 430 1.88 -3.93 24.16
CA ASN A 430 2.68 -3.82 25.37
C ASN A 430 2.43 -2.48 26.05
N LEU A 431 2.40 -2.48 27.38
CA LEU A 431 2.42 -1.29 28.23
C LEU A 431 3.58 -1.37 29.22
N LYS A 432 3.99 -0.23 29.76
CA LYS A 432 5.01 -0.18 30.80
C LYS A 432 4.53 -0.89 32.08
N ASP A 433 5.44 -1.61 32.72
CA ASP A 433 5.23 -2.27 33.98
C ASP A 433 6.46 -2.04 34.89
N ASP A 434 6.23 -1.55 36.10
CA ASP A 434 7.30 -1.16 37.01
C ASP A 434 8.16 -2.35 37.51
N LYS A 435 7.62 -3.56 37.46
CA LYS A 435 8.32 -4.77 37.96
C LYS A 435 9.06 -5.53 36.85
N LYS A 436 8.48 -5.57 35.64
CA LYS A 436 9.00 -6.41 34.53
C LYS A 436 9.49 -5.58 33.35
N GLY A 437 9.48 -4.25 33.48
CA GLY A 437 9.77 -3.33 32.39
C GLY A 437 8.57 -3.09 31.47
N GLU A 438 7.98 -4.17 30.95
CA GLU A 438 6.74 -4.12 30.16
C GLU A 438 5.79 -5.25 30.53
N LYS A 439 4.52 -5.10 30.18
CA LYS A 439 3.48 -6.13 30.29
C LYS A 439 2.74 -6.29 28.97
N ILE A 440 2.27 -7.50 28.70
CA ILE A 440 1.45 -7.80 27.53
C ILE A 440 -0.01 -7.60 27.88
N VAL A 441 -0.71 -6.84 27.02
CA VAL A 441 -2.14 -6.53 27.14
C VAL A 441 -2.86 -7.06 25.90
N LEU A 442 -3.96 -7.79 26.12
CA LEU A 442 -4.86 -8.29 25.07
C LEU A 442 -6.11 -7.43 25.04
N LEU A 443 -6.40 -6.83 23.88
CA LEU A 443 -7.72 -6.28 23.57
C LEU A 443 -8.53 -7.33 22.81
N TYR A 444 -9.76 -7.52 23.22
CA TYR A 444 -10.68 -8.52 22.69
C TYR A 444 -12.01 -7.88 22.26
N GLU A 445 -12.38 -8.07 21.00
CA GLU A 445 -13.69 -7.72 20.43
C GLU A 445 -14.43 -9.02 20.10
N GLY A 446 -15.57 -9.26 20.74
CA GLY A 446 -16.38 -10.46 20.53
C GLY A 446 -17.35 -10.71 21.70
N GLU A 447 -18.08 -11.82 21.64
CA GLU A 447 -19.17 -12.11 22.57
C GLU A 447 -18.75 -12.80 23.87
N LYS A 448 -17.56 -13.42 23.91
CA LYS A 448 -17.11 -14.19 25.08
C LYS A 448 -16.86 -13.31 26.30
N SER A 449 -17.04 -13.87 27.49
CA SER A 449 -16.67 -13.21 28.74
C SER A 449 -15.15 -13.18 28.95
N ILE A 450 -14.66 -12.18 29.71
CA ILE A 450 -13.21 -12.09 30.06
C ILE A 450 -12.74 -13.35 30.78
N ALA A 451 -13.58 -13.96 31.67
CA ALA A 451 -13.26 -15.21 32.36
C ALA A 451 -12.99 -16.35 31.37
N LYS A 452 -13.82 -16.46 30.29
CA LYS A 452 -13.64 -17.49 29.27
C LYS A 452 -12.40 -17.23 28.41
N ILE A 453 -12.09 -15.96 28.09
CA ILE A 453 -10.87 -15.61 27.38
C ILE A 453 -9.63 -15.94 28.23
N ARG A 454 -9.64 -15.66 29.53
CA ARG A 454 -8.54 -16.04 30.46
C ARG A 454 -8.31 -17.56 30.48
N GLU A 455 -9.39 -18.35 30.47
CA GLU A 455 -9.30 -19.81 30.38
C GLU A 455 -8.64 -20.25 29.09
N LEU A 456 -9.04 -19.69 27.92
CA LEU A 456 -8.47 -19.99 26.63
C LEU A 456 -7.00 -19.60 26.53
N VAL A 457 -6.64 -18.41 27.03
CA VAL A 457 -5.24 -17.95 27.13
C VAL A 457 -4.41 -18.93 27.98
N LYS A 458 -4.95 -19.42 29.07
CA LYS A 458 -4.25 -20.40 29.93
C LYS A 458 -4.02 -21.72 29.20
N ASN A 459 -4.95 -22.14 28.37
CA ASN A 459 -4.91 -23.41 27.62
C ASN A 459 -4.15 -23.28 26.27
N SER A 460 -3.70 -22.09 25.89
CA SER A 460 -2.88 -21.90 24.70
C SER A 460 -1.45 -22.43 24.91
N HIS A 461 -0.73 -22.65 23.80
CA HIS A 461 0.68 -23.09 23.84
C HIS A 461 1.66 -22.02 24.34
N LEU A 462 1.17 -20.84 24.77
CA LEU A 462 2.02 -19.77 25.28
C LEU A 462 2.64 -20.14 26.63
N ASN A 463 3.94 -19.90 26.79
CA ASN A 463 4.58 -19.97 28.07
C ASN A 463 4.09 -18.86 29.03
N ALA A 464 4.38 -18.96 30.31
CA ALA A 464 3.86 -18.04 31.31
C ALA A 464 4.27 -16.57 31.10
N LEU A 465 5.43 -16.31 30.46
CA LEU A 465 5.95 -14.98 30.21
C LEU A 465 5.24 -14.32 29.01
N MET A 466 4.84 -15.13 28.04
CA MET A 466 4.15 -14.67 26.82
C MET A 466 2.65 -14.46 27.01
N ARG A 467 2.06 -14.97 28.09
CA ARG A 467 0.62 -14.81 28.33
C ARG A 467 0.28 -13.37 28.67
N PRO A 468 -0.75 -12.78 28.02
CA PRO A 468 -1.25 -11.46 28.38
C PRO A 468 -1.60 -11.40 29.87
N SER A 469 -1.00 -10.45 30.58
CA SER A 469 -1.26 -10.25 32.03
C SER A 469 -2.55 -9.46 32.27
N VAL A 470 -2.97 -8.66 31.28
CA VAL A 470 -4.19 -7.86 31.29
C VAL A 470 -5.02 -8.18 30.05
N ILE A 471 -6.34 -8.29 30.22
CA ILE A 471 -7.29 -8.55 29.14
C ILE A 471 -8.43 -7.56 29.27
N HIS A 472 -8.63 -6.72 28.25
CA HIS A 472 -9.76 -5.82 28.18
C HIS A 472 -10.71 -6.24 27.04
N LYS A 473 -12.01 -6.30 27.34
CA LYS A 473 -13.06 -6.42 26.33
C LYS A 473 -13.39 -5.03 25.79
N VAL A 474 -13.40 -4.87 24.47
CA VAL A 474 -13.66 -3.62 23.78
C VAL A 474 -14.81 -3.77 22.79
N GLU A 475 -15.52 -2.67 22.51
CA GLU A 475 -16.59 -2.69 21.50
C GLU A 475 -16.00 -2.88 20.09
N LYS A 476 -14.85 -2.25 19.82
CA LYS A 476 -14.18 -2.32 18.53
C LYS A 476 -12.67 -2.14 18.67
N ILE A 477 -11.92 -2.99 17.99
CA ILE A 477 -10.47 -2.83 17.85
C ILE A 477 -10.18 -1.70 16.86
N PRO A 478 -9.31 -0.72 17.21
CA PRO A 478 -8.96 0.37 16.33
C PRO A 478 -8.38 -0.11 14.99
N VAL A 479 -8.94 0.38 13.88
CA VAL A 479 -8.47 0.11 12.52
C VAL A 479 -8.16 1.41 11.77
N LEU A 480 -7.25 1.33 10.81
CA LEU A 480 -6.97 2.41 9.86
C LEU A 480 -8.07 2.44 8.78
N GLY A 481 -8.18 3.56 8.06
CA GLY A 481 -9.10 3.68 6.91
C GLY A 481 -8.88 2.66 5.79
N THR A 482 -7.78 1.92 5.84
CA THR A 482 -7.46 0.79 4.94
C THR A 482 -7.99 -0.56 5.43
N GLY A 483 -8.64 -0.59 6.61
CA GLY A 483 -9.07 -1.83 7.28
C GLY A 483 -8.00 -2.54 8.11
N LYS A 484 -6.74 -2.09 8.06
CA LYS A 484 -5.65 -2.66 8.86
C LYS A 484 -5.79 -2.25 10.33
N VAL A 485 -5.34 -3.12 11.25
CA VAL A 485 -5.25 -2.79 12.67
C VAL A 485 -4.38 -1.56 12.88
N ASN A 486 -4.90 -0.58 13.60
CA ASN A 486 -4.16 0.60 14.04
C ASN A 486 -3.46 0.30 15.37
N PHE A 487 -2.25 -0.27 15.32
CA PHE A 487 -1.51 -0.67 16.52
C PHE A 487 -1.24 0.49 17.50
N LYS A 488 -1.10 1.72 17.01
CA LYS A 488 -1.02 2.88 17.88
C LYS A 488 -2.34 3.12 18.61
N GLY A 489 -3.46 3.14 17.87
CA GLY A 489 -4.79 3.25 18.49
C GLY A 489 -5.09 2.13 19.47
N VAL A 490 -4.62 0.91 19.18
CA VAL A 490 -4.69 -0.24 20.10
C VAL A 490 -3.90 0.05 21.39
N LYS A 491 -2.68 0.56 21.26
CA LYS A 491 -1.83 0.90 22.42
C LYS A 491 -2.41 2.05 23.24
N ASP A 492 -2.90 3.09 22.57
CA ASP A 492 -3.53 4.24 23.23
C ASP A 492 -4.81 3.83 23.96
N LEU A 493 -5.65 2.99 23.34
CA LEU A 493 -6.86 2.43 23.97
C LEU A 493 -6.52 1.55 25.16
N ALA A 494 -5.54 0.65 25.02
CA ALA A 494 -5.06 -0.19 26.12
C ALA A 494 -4.56 0.64 27.31
N LEU A 495 -3.82 1.74 27.02
CA LEU A 495 -3.33 2.65 28.05
C LEU A 495 -4.46 3.41 28.77
N GLN A 496 -5.51 3.79 28.03
CA GLN A 496 -6.70 4.42 28.63
C GLN A 496 -7.45 3.48 29.56
N LEU A 497 -7.65 2.22 29.15
CA LEU A 497 -8.34 1.21 29.94
C LEU A 497 -7.53 0.79 31.19
N ASP A 498 -6.21 0.63 31.03
CA ASP A 498 -5.30 0.25 32.11
C ASP A 498 -5.19 1.33 33.22
N ARG A 499 -5.56 2.59 32.96
CA ARG A 499 -5.62 3.68 33.95
C ARG A 499 -6.94 3.74 34.70
N GLN A 500 -7.97 3.05 34.19
CA GLN A 500 -9.31 3.00 34.81
C GLN A 500 -9.49 1.81 35.76
N ASP A 501 -8.64 0.78 35.62
CA ASP A 501 -8.53 -0.37 36.53
C ASP A 501 -7.53 -0.08 37.65
#